data_0abe7e85054d4aa7aa7c83c9ab931d19
#
_entry.id   0abe7e85054d4aa7aa7c83c9ab931d19
#
_cell.length_a   1.000
_cell.length_b   1.000
_cell.length_c   1.000
_cell.angle_alpha   90.00
_cell.angle_beta   90.00
_cell.angle_gamma   90.00
#
_symmetry.space_group_name_H-M   'P 1'
#
loop_
_entity.id
_entity.type
_entity.pdbx_description
1 polymer ?
#
loop_
_entity_poly.entity_id
_entity_poly.type
_entity_poly.pdbx_seq_one_letter_code
_entity_poly.pdbx_strand_id
1 'polypeptide(L)'
;LCHKGEADQAAATIAWPTGSGIANARESRQLDVLAQIISDRLFEKLRAIDGAAYSPSAQSNYPLAFDKSEGYLLVSSQLKPERIDYFYRLIGDIATDLATKPISDDELQRTLAPIRQMLTRASTGNAFWMNQMEGASYDRRYIDILKNLGSDMRNVTAADLQRLAAKYLRADRSFSVVALPQQK
;
A
#
# COMPACT_ATOMS: atom_id res chain seq x y z
N LEU A 1 14.82 13.73 -10.77
CA LEU A 1 15.42 14.37 -9.60
C LEU A 1 16.85 13.86 -9.40
N CYS A 2 17.75 14.70 -8.81
CA CYS A 2 19.12 14.29 -8.50
C CYS A 2 19.41 14.52 -7.01
N HIS A 3 20.25 13.65 -6.42
CA HIS A 3 20.73 13.78 -5.05
C HIS A 3 22.27 13.71 -4.98
N LYS A 4 22.83 14.19 -3.88
CA LYS A 4 24.29 14.23 -3.63
C LYS A 4 24.79 13.06 -2.76
N GLY A 5 24.01 11.98 -2.63
CA GLY A 5 24.38 10.77 -1.90
C GLY A 5 25.31 9.85 -2.68
N GLU A 6 25.39 8.60 -2.23
CA GLU A 6 26.24 7.57 -2.85
C GLU A 6 25.89 7.35 -4.32
N ALA A 7 26.93 7.12 -5.13
CA ALA A 7 26.81 7.00 -6.59
C ALA A 7 26.06 5.75 -7.05
N ASP A 8 26.01 4.72 -6.22
CA ASP A 8 25.34 3.45 -6.48
C ASP A 8 23.91 3.37 -5.90
N GLN A 9 23.40 4.47 -5.35
CA GLN A 9 22.05 4.53 -4.78
C GLN A 9 21.12 5.42 -5.60
N ALA A 10 19.95 4.88 -5.91
CA ALA A 10 18.84 5.61 -6.47
C ALA A 10 17.58 5.30 -5.67
N ALA A 11 16.58 6.17 -5.78
CA ALA A 11 15.24 5.91 -5.26
C ALA A 11 14.23 5.97 -6.40
N ALA A 12 13.38 4.96 -6.49
CA ALA A 12 12.30 4.91 -7.46
C ALA A 12 10.96 4.80 -6.75
N THR A 13 9.98 5.51 -7.26
CA THR A 13 8.64 5.58 -6.70
C THR A 13 7.61 5.56 -7.83
N ILE A 14 6.51 4.85 -7.61
CA ILE A 14 5.30 4.93 -8.44
C ILE A 14 4.08 5.08 -7.54
N ALA A 15 3.13 5.89 -7.95
CA ALA A 15 1.90 6.15 -7.21
C ALA A 15 0.67 6.10 -8.12
N TRP A 16 -0.45 5.67 -7.56
CA TRP A 16 -1.77 5.69 -8.18
C TRP A 16 -2.74 6.45 -7.29
N PRO A 17 -3.48 7.44 -7.81
CA PRO A 17 -4.55 8.09 -7.08
C PRO A 17 -5.65 7.09 -6.72
N THR A 18 -6.17 7.20 -5.49
CA THR A 18 -7.28 6.39 -4.98
C THR A 18 -8.43 7.27 -4.47
N GLY A 19 -9.46 6.69 -3.88
CA GLY A 19 -10.59 7.46 -3.36
C GLY A 19 -10.35 8.10 -1.98
N SER A 20 -11.29 8.92 -1.53
CA SER A 20 -11.29 9.52 -0.19
C SER A 20 -11.49 8.47 0.90
N GLY A 21 -10.66 8.51 1.93
CA GLY A 21 -10.68 7.55 3.04
C GLY A 21 -11.97 7.58 3.85
N ILE A 22 -12.49 8.75 4.19
CA ILE A 22 -13.68 8.86 5.03
C ILE A 22 -14.97 8.45 4.30
N ALA A 23 -15.07 8.77 3.01
CA ALA A 23 -16.21 8.37 2.19
C ALA A 23 -16.22 6.87 1.86
N ASN A 24 -15.04 6.24 1.78
CA ASN A 24 -14.85 4.86 1.35
C ASN A 24 -13.95 4.08 2.31
N ALA A 25 -14.19 4.17 3.62
CA ALA A 25 -13.31 3.61 4.65
C ALA A 25 -13.06 2.09 4.49
N ARG A 26 -14.08 1.33 4.09
CA ARG A 26 -13.92 -0.11 3.81
C ARG A 26 -12.97 -0.34 2.62
N GLU A 27 -13.14 0.41 1.54
CA GLU A 27 -12.27 0.31 0.36
C GLU A 27 -10.84 0.72 0.71
N SER A 28 -10.66 1.76 1.52
CA SER A 28 -9.35 2.19 2.01
C SER A 28 -8.61 1.09 2.77
N ARG A 29 -9.31 0.37 3.64
CA ARG A 29 -8.76 -0.78 4.37
C ARG A 29 -8.41 -1.97 3.46
N GLN A 30 -9.21 -2.20 2.44
CA GLN A 30 -8.90 -3.21 1.42
C GLN A 30 -7.66 -2.80 0.61
N LEU A 31 -7.47 -1.50 0.35
CA LEU A 31 -6.26 -0.98 -0.28
C LEU A 31 -5.01 -1.13 0.61
N ASP A 32 -5.14 -1.04 1.94
CA ASP A 32 -4.04 -1.36 2.86
C ASP A 32 -3.59 -2.82 2.71
N VAL A 33 -4.55 -3.74 2.62
CA VAL A 33 -4.25 -5.16 2.40
C VAL A 33 -3.62 -5.39 1.02
N LEU A 34 -4.13 -4.73 -0.02
CA LEU A 34 -3.56 -4.79 -1.37
C LEU A 34 -2.13 -4.26 -1.39
N ALA A 35 -1.85 -3.15 -0.72
CA ALA A 35 -0.51 -2.59 -0.59
C ALA A 35 0.45 -3.57 0.12
N GLN A 36 0.01 -4.24 1.18
CA GLN A 36 0.82 -5.25 1.85
C GLN A 36 1.17 -6.42 0.91
N ILE A 37 0.22 -6.93 0.12
CA ILE A 37 0.47 -7.98 -0.87
C ILE A 37 1.49 -7.53 -1.92
N ILE A 38 1.37 -6.29 -2.40
CA ILE A 38 2.36 -5.72 -3.34
C ILE A 38 3.75 -5.67 -2.69
N SER A 39 3.85 -5.23 -1.43
CA SER A 39 5.12 -5.21 -0.68
C SER A 39 5.73 -6.60 -0.58
N ASP A 40 4.94 -7.60 -0.19
CA ASP A 40 5.39 -8.97 0.00
C ASP A 40 5.89 -9.57 -1.33
N ARG A 41 5.14 -9.42 -2.41
CA ARG A 41 5.53 -9.88 -3.75
C ARG A 41 6.78 -9.20 -4.28
N LEU A 42 6.91 -7.89 -4.06
CA LEU A 42 8.11 -7.13 -4.43
C LEU A 42 9.33 -7.60 -3.65
N PHE A 43 9.19 -7.76 -2.34
CA PHE A 43 10.27 -8.20 -1.48
C PHE A 43 10.78 -9.59 -1.90
N GLU A 44 9.88 -10.56 -2.13
CA GLU A 44 10.25 -11.90 -2.58
C GLU A 44 11.02 -11.87 -3.91
N LYS A 45 10.53 -11.11 -4.89
CA LYS A 45 11.13 -11.06 -6.23
C LYS A 45 12.46 -10.30 -6.27
N LEU A 46 12.57 -9.20 -5.54
CA LEU A 46 13.82 -8.42 -5.47
C LEU A 46 14.91 -9.16 -4.70
N ARG A 47 14.55 -9.82 -3.58
CA ARG A 47 15.49 -10.63 -2.80
C ARG A 47 16.06 -11.80 -3.59
N ALA A 48 15.26 -12.43 -4.42
CA ALA A 48 15.68 -13.58 -5.23
C ALA A 48 16.78 -13.24 -6.25
N ILE A 49 16.87 -11.97 -6.70
CA ILE A 49 17.78 -11.56 -7.77
C ILE A 49 19.12 -11.06 -7.25
N ASP A 50 19.11 -10.20 -6.22
CA ASP A 50 20.33 -9.47 -5.85
C ASP A 50 20.88 -9.82 -4.45
N GLY A 51 20.16 -10.60 -3.64
CA GLY A 51 20.56 -10.83 -2.23
C GLY A 51 20.70 -9.53 -1.42
N ALA A 52 20.43 -8.39 -2.03
CA ALA A 52 20.75 -7.08 -1.53
C ALA A 52 19.64 -6.52 -0.64
N ALA A 53 20.05 -5.65 0.28
CA ALA A 53 19.18 -4.99 1.26
C ALA A 53 18.34 -3.89 0.63
N TYR A 54 17.57 -4.21 -0.41
CA TYR A 54 16.52 -3.31 -0.86
C TYR A 54 15.36 -3.40 0.12
N SER A 55 14.80 -2.25 0.48
CA SER A 55 13.60 -2.18 1.31
C SER A 55 12.43 -1.70 0.46
N PRO A 56 11.89 -2.55 -0.44
CA PRO A 56 10.70 -2.18 -1.19
C PRO A 56 9.53 -2.07 -0.23
N SER A 57 8.69 -1.06 -0.43
CA SER A 57 7.47 -0.89 0.35
C SER A 57 6.34 -0.41 -0.54
N ALA A 58 5.15 -0.89 -0.28
CA ALA A 58 3.93 -0.33 -0.82
C ALA A 58 3.05 0.13 0.35
N GLN A 59 2.42 1.28 0.20
CA GLN A 59 1.59 1.90 1.22
C GLN A 59 0.33 2.45 0.58
N SER A 60 -0.80 2.27 1.23
CA SER A 60 -2.01 3.02 0.93
C SER A 60 -2.07 4.21 1.88
N ASN A 61 -2.27 5.38 1.33
CA ASN A 61 -2.46 6.60 2.11
C ASN A 61 -3.81 7.21 1.74
N TYR A 62 -4.63 7.45 2.74
CA TYR A 62 -5.94 8.06 2.57
C TYR A 62 -6.24 9.00 3.72
N PRO A 63 -6.59 10.26 3.43
CA PRO A 63 -6.95 11.20 4.47
C PRO A 63 -8.32 10.85 5.05
N LEU A 64 -8.39 10.74 6.36
CA LEU A 64 -9.67 10.63 7.07
C LEU A 64 -10.25 12.00 7.41
N ALA A 65 -9.43 13.06 7.43
CA ALA A 65 -9.80 14.36 7.97
C ALA A 65 -10.59 15.29 7.02
N PHE A 66 -10.56 15.07 5.70
CA PHE A 66 -11.17 15.97 4.72
C PHE A 66 -11.89 15.22 3.62
N ASP A 67 -13.16 15.51 3.41
CA ASP A 67 -14.02 14.87 2.40
C ASP A 67 -13.54 15.00 0.96
N LYS A 68 -12.76 16.01 0.65
CA LYS A 68 -12.28 16.31 -0.70
C LYS A 68 -10.86 15.87 -0.98
N SER A 69 -10.20 15.26 -0.01
CA SER A 69 -8.84 14.75 -0.18
C SER A 69 -8.89 13.38 -0.81
N GLU A 70 -8.14 13.18 -1.87
CA GLU A 70 -7.97 11.89 -2.51
C GLU A 70 -6.79 11.17 -1.89
N GLY A 71 -6.92 9.84 -1.74
CA GLY A 71 -5.85 8.98 -1.31
C GLY A 71 -4.94 8.59 -2.47
N TYR A 72 -3.87 7.88 -2.14
CA TYR A 72 -3.00 7.27 -3.13
C TYR A 72 -2.41 5.95 -2.62
N LEU A 73 -2.11 5.04 -3.53
CA LEU A 73 -1.27 3.88 -3.28
C LEU A 73 0.11 4.19 -3.84
N LEU A 74 1.13 4.09 -2.98
CA LEU A 74 2.51 4.41 -3.28
C LEU A 74 3.37 3.15 -3.16
N VAL A 75 4.21 2.92 -4.15
CA VAL A 75 5.25 1.89 -4.12
C VAL A 75 6.60 2.56 -4.28
N SER A 76 7.53 2.25 -3.39
CA SER A 76 8.87 2.83 -3.42
C SER A 76 9.95 1.81 -3.08
N SER A 77 11.15 2.02 -3.60
CA SER A 77 12.33 1.27 -3.21
C SER A 77 13.59 2.11 -3.40
N GLN A 78 14.57 1.88 -2.53
CA GLN A 78 15.95 2.25 -2.80
C GLN A 78 16.60 1.10 -3.57
N LEU A 79 17.35 1.40 -4.62
CA LEU A 79 17.94 0.41 -5.51
C LEU A 79 19.14 1.00 -6.26
N LYS A 80 19.92 0.15 -6.91
CA LYS A 80 20.99 0.62 -7.79
C LYS A 80 20.40 1.26 -9.05
N PRO A 81 21.04 2.31 -9.62
CA PRO A 81 20.53 3.01 -10.80
C PRO A 81 20.20 2.07 -11.98
N GLU A 82 21.01 1.05 -12.22
CA GLU A 82 20.81 0.07 -13.29
C GLU A 82 19.61 -0.86 -13.09
N ARG A 83 18.97 -0.82 -11.91
CA ARG A 83 17.81 -1.66 -11.57
C ARG A 83 16.48 -0.93 -11.68
N ILE A 84 16.47 0.35 -12.01
CA ILE A 84 15.25 1.18 -12.06
C ILE A 84 14.24 0.62 -13.07
N ASP A 85 14.68 0.31 -14.28
CA ASP A 85 13.79 -0.21 -15.33
C ASP A 85 13.22 -1.58 -14.96
N TYR A 86 14.02 -2.42 -14.29
CA TYR A 86 13.56 -3.70 -13.79
C TYR A 86 12.49 -3.52 -12.70
N PHE A 87 12.70 -2.60 -11.78
CA PHE A 87 11.75 -2.29 -10.71
C PHE A 87 10.38 -1.87 -11.27
N TYR A 88 10.36 -0.95 -12.24
CA TYR A 88 9.09 -0.51 -12.85
C TYR A 88 8.39 -1.62 -13.63
N ARG A 89 9.13 -2.43 -14.37
CA ARG A 89 8.55 -3.60 -15.05
C ARG A 89 7.94 -4.58 -14.06
N LEU A 90 8.67 -4.89 -12.99
CA LEU A 90 8.20 -5.81 -11.95
C LEU A 90 6.93 -5.31 -11.28
N ILE A 91 6.83 -4.02 -10.97
CA ILE A 91 5.59 -3.43 -10.42
C ILE A 91 4.45 -3.52 -11.43
N GLY A 92 4.71 -3.24 -12.70
CA GLY A 92 3.72 -3.38 -13.78
C GLY A 92 3.19 -4.82 -13.91
N ASP A 93 4.08 -5.81 -13.82
CA ASP A 93 3.72 -7.23 -13.85
C ASP A 93 2.87 -7.61 -12.63
N ILE A 94 3.26 -7.16 -11.42
CA ILE A 94 2.50 -7.42 -10.19
C ILE A 94 1.11 -6.76 -10.27
N ALA A 95 1.03 -5.52 -10.72
CA ALA A 95 -0.23 -4.79 -10.87
C ALA A 95 -1.17 -5.49 -11.87
N THR A 96 -0.64 -5.93 -13.01
CA THR A 96 -1.38 -6.65 -14.04
C THR A 96 -1.87 -8.01 -13.53
N ASP A 97 -1.02 -8.76 -12.84
CA ASP A 97 -1.39 -10.06 -12.28
C ASP A 97 -2.51 -9.91 -11.23
N LEU A 98 -2.38 -8.96 -10.30
CA LEU A 98 -3.39 -8.66 -9.29
C LEU A 98 -4.72 -8.17 -9.89
N ALA A 99 -4.68 -7.45 -11.00
CA ALA A 99 -5.89 -6.96 -11.69
C ALA A 99 -6.60 -8.06 -12.49
N THR A 100 -5.87 -9.05 -13.00
CA THR A 100 -6.40 -10.06 -13.92
C THR A 100 -6.68 -11.41 -13.28
N LYS A 101 -6.00 -11.73 -12.17
CA LYS A 101 -6.13 -13.01 -11.48
C LYS A 101 -6.43 -12.80 -10.00
N PRO A 102 -7.38 -13.56 -9.43
CA PRO A 102 -7.56 -13.55 -7.98
C PRO A 102 -6.33 -14.13 -7.29
N ILE A 103 -5.95 -13.54 -6.15
CA ILE A 103 -4.92 -14.12 -5.29
C ILE A 103 -5.42 -15.43 -4.67
N SER A 104 -4.50 -16.31 -4.29
CA SER A 104 -4.86 -17.55 -3.60
C SER A 104 -5.35 -17.27 -2.18
N ASP A 105 -6.18 -18.18 -1.66
CA ASP A 105 -6.64 -18.08 -0.27
C ASP A 105 -5.47 -18.13 0.73
N ASP A 106 -4.43 -18.91 0.43
CA ASP A 106 -3.22 -19.00 1.24
C ASP A 106 -2.47 -17.65 1.31
N GLU A 107 -2.27 -16.97 0.17
CA GLU A 107 -1.64 -15.65 0.12
C GLU A 107 -2.49 -14.62 0.89
N LEU A 108 -3.82 -14.64 0.71
CA LEU A 108 -4.72 -13.75 1.43
C LEU A 108 -4.64 -13.97 2.94
N GLN A 109 -4.67 -15.20 3.41
CA GLN A 109 -4.62 -15.50 4.85
C GLN A 109 -3.25 -15.18 5.45
N ARG A 110 -2.15 -15.45 4.77
CA ARG A 110 -0.80 -15.04 5.21
C ARG A 110 -0.69 -13.53 5.40
N THR A 111 -1.29 -12.75 4.54
CA THR A 111 -1.30 -11.28 4.65
C THR A 111 -2.25 -10.80 5.75
N LEU A 112 -3.45 -11.36 5.86
CA LEU A 112 -4.46 -10.91 6.82
C LEU A 112 -4.17 -11.34 8.26
N ALA A 113 -3.55 -12.49 8.49
CA ALA A 113 -3.34 -13.02 9.85
C ALA A 113 -2.51 -12.07 10.74
N PRO A 114 -1.35 -11.52 10.30
CA PRO A 114 -0.60 -10.55 11.09
C PRO A 114 -1.38 -9.27 11.37
N ILE A 115 -2.12 -8.76 10.38
CA ILE A 115 -2.93 -7.54 10.50
C ILE A 115 -4.01 -7.74 11.57
N ARG A 116 -4.74 -8.85 11.50
CA ARG A 116 -5.79 -9.19 12.47
C ARG A 116 -5.22 -9.35 13.88
N GLN A 117 -4.06 -10.01 14.01
CA GLN A 117 -3.40 -10.19 15.30
C GLN A 117 -2.94 -8.85 15.88
N MET A 118 -2.37 -7.97 15.05
CA MET A 118 -1.98 -6.62 15.45
C MET A 118 -3.20 -5.82 15.95
N LEU A 119 -4.30 -5.81 15.20
CA LEU A 119 -5.53 -5.12 15.60
C LEU A 119 -6.10 -5.67 16.91
N THR A 120 -6.12 -7.00 17.08
CA THR A 120 -6.58 -7.64 18.33
C THR A 120 -5.74 -7.20 19.52
N ARG A 121 -4.43 -7.17 19.38
CA ARG A 121 -3.53 -6.69 20.45
C ARG A 121 -3.68 -5.19 20.71
N ALA A 122 -3.69 -4.39 19.66
CA ALA A 122 -3.79 -2.93 19.77
C ALA A 122 -5.10 -2.49 20.45
N SER A 123 -6.22 -3.15 20.11
CA SER A 123 -7.55 -2.84 20.64
C SER A 123 -7.74 -3.12 22.13
N THR A 124 -6.78 -3.80 22.79
CA THR A 124 -6.80 -3.96 24.26
C THR A 124 -6.29 -2.74 25.01
N GLY A 125 -5.62 -1.81 24.34
CA GLY A 125 -5.00 -0.64 24.96
C GLY A 125 -5.80 0.66 24.76
N ASN A 126 -5.90 1.50 25.81
CA ASN A 126 -6.59 2.78 25.75
C ASN A 126 -5.99 3.74 24.70
N ALA A 127 -4.67 3.72 24.52
CA ALA A 127 -3.99 4.58 23.54
C ALA A 127 -4.49 4.33 22.11
N PHE A 128 -4.76 3.07 21.76
CA PHE A 128 -5.35 2.74 20.47
C PHE A 128 -6.69 3.45 20.27
N TRP A 129 -7.60 3.32 21.22
CA TRP A 129 -8.92 3.92 21.13
C TRP A 129 -8.89 5.45 21.13
N MET A 130 -8.02 6.06 21.95
CA MET A 130 -7.84 7.50 21.95
C MET A 130 -7.38 8.01 20.58
N ASN A 131 -6.37 7.38 19.98
CA ASN A 131 -5.88 7.76 18.65
C ASN A 131 -6.94 7.54 17.57
N GLN A 132 -7.68 6.42 17.64
CA GLN A 132 -8.71 6.12 16.67
C GLN A 132 -9.94 7.05 16.77
N MET A 133 -10.22 7.57 17.94
CA MET A 133 -11.34 8.52 18.17
C MET A 133 -10.96 9.98 17.89
N GLU A 134 -9.70 10.26 17.61
CA GLU A 134 -9.29 11.58 17.15
C GLU A 134 -10.09 11.97 15.90
N GLY A 135 -10.78 13.10 15.95
CA GLY A 135 -11.67 13.54 14.89
C GLY A 135 -13.14 13.12 15.04
N ALA A 136 -13.49 12.17 15.91
CA ALA A 136 -14.88 11.75 16.12
C ALA A 136 -15.80 12.86 16.69
N SER A 137 -15.22 13.85 17.38
CA SER A 137 -15.91 15.04 17.86
C SER A 137 -16.28 16.01 16.73
N TYR A 138 -15.57 15.97 15.63
CA TYR A 138 -15.81 16.83 14.46
C TYR A 138 -16.66 16.16 13.39
N ASP A 139 -16.53 14.85 13.25
CA ASP A 139 -17.23 14.08 12.23
C ASP A 139 -17.68 12.71 12.78
N ARG A 140 -19.00 12.55 12.93
CA ARG A 140 -19.59 11.32 13.48
C ARG A 140 -19.33 10.07 12.62
N ARG A 141 -18.97 10.22 11.34
CA ARG A 141 -18.61 9.10 10.47
C ARG A 141 -17.42 8.31 11.01
N TYR A 142 -16.53 8.96 11.77
CA TYR A 142 -15.42 8.26 12.46
C TYR A 142 -15.90 7.17 13.41
N ILE A 143 -17.01 7.37 14.09
CA ILE A 143 -17.56 6.36 15.01
C ILE A 143 -17.98 5.10 14.24
N ASP A 144 -18.64 5.27 13.10
CA ASP A 144 -19.07 4.13 12.27
C ASP A 144 -17.89 3.45 11.58
N ILE A 145 -16.90 4.21 11.16
CA ILE A 145 -15.63 3.70 10.65
C ILE A 145 -14.96 2.79 11.69
N LEU A 146 -14.90 3.23 12.96
CA LEU A 146 -14.33 2.45 14.06
C LEU A 146 -15.10 1.17 14.36
N LYS A 147 -16.43 1.26 14.46
CA LYS A 147 -17.30 0.11 14.72
C LYS A 147 -17.10 -0.99 13.67
N ASN A 148 -16.89 -0.60 12.42
CA ASN A 148 -16.74 -1.52 11.29
C ASN A 148 -15.30 -2.03 11.08
N LEU A 149 -14.30 -1.48 11.79
CA LEU A 149 -12.89 -1.83 11.59
C LEU A 149 -12.63 -3.35 11.62
N GLY A 150 -13.09 -4.02 12.66
CA GLY A 150 -12.88 -5.46 12.83
C GLY A 150 -13.64 -6.30 11.78
N SER A 151 -14.87 -5.92 11.42
CA SER A 151 -15.66 -6.64 10.41
C SER A 151 -15.10 -6.43 9.02
N ASP A 152 -14.67 -5.23 8.68
CA ASP A 152 -14.07 -4.93 7.38
C ASP A 152 -12.81 -5.77 7.14
N MET A 153 -11.93 -5.87 8.16
CA MET A 153 -10.70 -6.66 8.06
C MET A 153 -10.96 -8.18 8.03
N ARG A 154 -12.05 -8.66 8.64
CA ARG A 154 -12.43 -10.09 8.55
C ARG A 154 -13.00 -10.46 7.20
N ASN A 155 -13.69 -9.53 6.54
CA ASN A 155 -14.48 -9.78 5.34
C ASN A 155 -13.79 -9.34 4.04
N VAL A 156 -12.46 -9.12 4.06
CA VAL A 156 -11.69 -8.89 2.83
C VAL A 156 -11.61 -10.19 2.03
N THR A 157 -11.95 -10.12 0.75
CA THR A 157 -11.91 -11.25 -0.18
C THR A 157 -10.90 -11.04 -1.31
N ALA A 158 -10.44 -12.14 -1.93
CA ALA A 158 -9.58 -12.08 -3.11
C ALA A 158 -10.25 -11.31 -4.28
N ALA A 159 -11.57 -11.48 -4.43
CA ALA A 159 -12.34 -10.75 -5.44
C ALA A 159 -12.39 -9.23 -5.19
N ASP A 160 -12.49 -8.80 -3.92
CA ASP A 160 -12.39 -7.38 -3.56
C ASP A 160 -11.05 -6.80 -3.98
N LEU A 161 -9.95 -7.49 -3.67
CA LEU A 161 -8.60 -7.03 -3.97
C LEU A 161 -8.34 -6.99 -5.48
N GLN A 162 -8.78 -8.00 -6.22
CA GLN A 162 -8.71 -8.03 -7.68
C GLN A 162 -9.48 -6.85 -8.31
N ARG A 163 -10.71 -6.60 -7.85
CA ARG A 163 -11.53 -5.47 -8.29
C ARG A 163 -10.82 -4.13 -8.04
N LEU A 164 -10.19 -3.94 -6.88
CA LEU A 164 -9.47 -2.73 -6.54
C LEU A 164 -8.18 -2.58 -7.35
N ALA A 165 -7.45 -3.66 -7.57
CA ALA A 165 -6.28 -3.65 -8.45
C ALA A 165 -6.67 -3.23 -9.88
N ALA A 166 -7.72 -3.81 -10.45
CA ALA A 166 -8.24 -3.45 -11.77
C ALA A 166 -8.74 -1.99 -11.84
N LYS A 167 -9.31 -1.47 -10.75
CA LYS A 167 -9.81 -0.08 -10.67
C LYS A 167 -8.69 0.94 -10.60
N TYR A 168 -7.64 0.68 -9.80
CA TYR A 168 -6.66 1.69 -9.42
C TYR A 168 -5.27 1.48 -10.02
N LEU A 169 -4.77 0.23 -10.12
CA LEU A 169 -3.39 -0.03 -10.55
C LEU A 169 -3.23 0.00 -12.08
N ARG A 170 -3.71 1.05 -12.69
CA ARG A 170 -3.69 1.24 -14.14
C ARG A 170 -2.46 2.03 -14.56
N ALA A 171 -1.76 1.58 -15.60
CA ALA A 171 -0.57 2.23 -16.11
C ALA A 171 -0.83 3.67 -16.59
N ASP A 172 -2.01 3.91 -17.20
CA ASP A 172 -2.43 5.22 -17.71
C ASP A 172 -2.80 6.25 -16.61
N ARG A 173 -2.83 5.82 -15.33
CA ARG A 173 -3.13 6.66 -14.17
C ARG A 173 -2.04 6.68 -13.13
N SER A 174 -0.86 6.15 -13.45
CA SER A 174 0.28 6.14 -12.56
C SER A 174 1.16 7.38 -12.71
N PHE A 175 1.77 7.77 -11.61
CA PHE A 175 2.82 8.80 -11.57
C PHE A 175 4.10 8.17 -11.04
N SER A 176 5.21 8.37 -11.73
CA SER A 176 6.50 7.84 -11.31
C SER A 176 7.52 8.94 -11.11
N VAL A 177 8.38 8.75 -10.11
CA VAL A 177 9.49 9.66 -9.79
C VAL A 177 10.73 8.83 -9.52
N VAL A 178 11.85 9.28 -10.08
CA VAL A 178 13.18 8.72 -9.82
C VAL A 178 14.09 9.81 -9.27
N ALA A 179 14.84 9.48 -8.22
CA ALA A 179 15.97 10.27 -7.75
C ALA A 179 17.28 9.51 -8.06
N LEU A 180 18.12 10.11 -8.86
CA LEU A 180 19.40 9.56 -9.30
C LEU A 180 20.56 10.24 -8.56
N PRO A 181 21.70 9.58 -8.37
CA PRO A 181 22.91 10.23 -7.89
C PRO A 181 23.38 11.27 -8.93
N GLN A 182 23.84 12.41 -8.43
CA GLN A 182 24.44 13.45 -9.27
C GLN A 182 25.76 12.91 -9.82
N GLN A 183 25.88 12.84 -11.14
CA GLN A 183 27.18 12.54 -11.77
C GLN A 183 28.17 13.66 -11.44
N LYS A 184 29.35 13.27 -10.94
CA LYS A 184 30.45 14.22 -10.68
C LYS A 184 31.11 14.63 -11.96
#